data_7622ce3f1a492fb4158b25fcef837e31
#
_entry.id   7622ce3f1a492fb4158b25fcef837e31
#
_cell.length_a   1.000
_cell.length_b   1.000
_cell.length_c   1.000
_cell.angle_alpha   90.00
_cell.angle_beta   90.00
_cell.angle_gamma   90.00
#
_symmetry.space_group_name_H-M   'P 1'
#
loop_
_entity.id
_entity.type
_entity.pdbx_description
1 polymer ?
#
loop_
_entity_poly.entity_id
_entity_poly.type
_entity_poly.pdbx_seq_one_letter_code
_entity_poly.pdbx_strand_id
1 'polypeptide(L)'
;ITEVQRPQSTSKRAATGTLKLQNPRIVALRRLDAYLYYMLGDNLPTDNHYDNLQAARRWGFKTSDAMRVCHTPEEIMAYIAHWDTERHRLPVATDGIVLKVNALRQQRALGATAKSPRWAIAYKFQAERAETRLVSVDYQVGRTGVVTPVANLEPVLLAGTTVRRASLHNAGIMEGLDLHLGCRVYVEKGGEIIPKIVGVDRSEPMDGAPVAFISQCPECGTPLVRVEGEAAHYCPNEWGCPPQVKGRIVHFVSRRAMNINIGPETVEALYDAGLVRDASDLYDVSTADLMRLERFAEKSAKNYRDSLVASLQVPYARVLFGLGIRGVGENIAAKLAYAHPSIDALAEATVEVLMQTDEIGEKIARSVVDFFAEARNQTMVSRLKAHGLQMAVAESDDDGVRSDELKGLTFVISGTFARYSRDEYKQLIERHGGRNASSISGKTDYLLAGENMGPAKLAKAEKLGVKLLNEDEFLKLIGV
;
A
#
# COMPACT_ATOMS: atom_id res chain seq x y z
N ILE A 1 18.69 38.80 16.11
CA ILE A 1 17.44 38.03 16.29
C ILE A 1 17.87 36.65 16.74
N THR A 2 17.87 36.43 18.06
CA THR A 2 18.19 35.14 18.69
C THR A 2 17.04 34.21 18.50
N GLU A 3 17.16 33.31 17.55
CA GLU A 3 16.22 32.18 17.36
C GLU A 3 16.40 31.20 18.53
N VAL A 4 15.40 31.13 19.40
CA VAL A 4 15.32 30.13 20.47
C VAL A 4 15.33 28.76 19.82
N GLN A 5 16.39 28.00 20.00
CA GLN A 5 16.47 26.60 19.60
C GLN A 5 15.34 25.82 20.29
N ARG A 6 14.28 25.51 19.56
CA ARG A 6 13.29 24.53 20.02
C ARG A 6 13.99 23.18 20.18
N PRO A 7 13.72 22.42 21.25
CA PRO A 7 14.28 21.09 21.42
C PRO A 7 13.99 20.27 20.15
N GLN A 8 15.01 19.58 19.63
CA GLN A 8 14.90 18.78 18.43
C GLN A 8 13.84 17.70 18.67
N SER A 9 12.74 17.78 17.93
CA SER A 9 11.68 16.78 18.01
C SER A 9 12.22 15.44 17.47
N THR A 10 12.32 14.43 18.33
CA THR A 10 12.73 13.06 18.00
C THR A 10 11.60 12.26 17.33
N SER A 11 10.49 12.89 16.99
CA SER A 11 9.30 12.20 16.45
C SER A 11 9.50 11.72 15.01
N LYS A 12 8.93 10.57 14.68
CA LYS A 12 8.86 10.02 13.30
C LYS A 12 8.31 11.05 12.30
N ARG A 13 7.38 11.92 12.74
CA ARG A 13 6.81 13.01 11.91
C ARG A 13 7.83 14.08 11.57
N ALA A 14 8.71 14.45 12.50
CA ALA A 14 9.74 15.45 12.26
C ALA A 14 10.75 14.96 11.23
N ALA A 15 11.17 13.69 11.30
CA ALA A 15 12.07 13.09 10.33
C ALA A 15 11.42 13.01 8.94
N THR A 16 10.20 12.50 8.84
CA THR A 16 9.47 12.39 7.57
C THR A 16 9.17 13.76 6.95
N GLY A 17 8.76 14.73 7.75
CA GLY A 17 8.55 16.11 7.31
C GLY A 17 9.84 16.76 6.83
N THR A 18 10.95 16.49 7.50
CA THR A 18 12.28 17.02 7.13
C THR A 18 12.73 16.47 5.78
N LEU A 19 12.58 15.16 5.52
CA LEU A 19 12.93 14.53 4.24
C LEU A 19 12.12 15.05 3.06
N LYS A 20 10.94 15.63 3.31
CA LYS A 20 10.06 16.20 2.28
C LYS A 20 10.33 17.68 2.01
N LEU A 21 11.25 18.33 2.74
CA LEU A 21 11.59 19.73 2.51
C LEU A 21 12.31 19.89 1.17
N GLN A 22 11.90 20.92 0.42
CA GLN A 22 12.51 21.24 -0.88
C GLN A 22 13.91 21.85 -0.74
N ASN A 23 14.21 22.50 0.40
CA ASN A 23 15.51 23.12 0.64
C ASN A 23 16.46 22.16 1.39
N PRO A 24 17.49 21.60 0.71
CA PRO A 24 18.41 20.65 1.32
C PRO A 24 19.29 21.26 2.42
N ARG A 25 19.51 22.57 2.42
CA ARG A 25 20.27 23.26 3.49
C ARG A 25 19.53 23.18 4.82
N ILE A 26 18.19 23.31 4.80
CA ILE A 26 17.38 23.17 6.03
C ILE A 26 17.38 21.71 6.49
N VAL A 27 17.36 20.74 5.58
CA VAL A 27 17.49 19.31 5.91
C VAL A 27 18.82 19.03 6.61
N ALA A 28 19.93 19.55 6.06
CA ALA A 28 21.27 19.39 6.65
C ALA A 28 21.37 19.97 8.08
N LEU A 29 20.74 21.14 8.33
CA LEU A 29 20.71 21.75 9.68
C LEU A 29 19.99 20.89 10.73
N ARG A 30 19.05 20.04 10.30
CA ARG A 30 18.26 19.17 11.19
C ARG A 30 18.98 17.88 11.58
N ARG A 31 20.15 17.59 11.01
CA ARG A 31 21.03 16.47 11.36
C ARG A 31 20.27 15.15 11.52
N LEU A 32 19.56 14.74 10.46
CA LEU A 32 18.87 13.47 10.46
C LEU A 32 19.85 12.31 10.68
N ASP A 33 19.41 11.30 11.42
CA ASP A 33 20.17 10.12 11.74
C ASP A 33 19.37 8.87 11.37
N ALA A 34 20.04 7.72 11.17
CA ALA A 34 19.42 6.48 10.73
C ALA A 34 19.94 5.29 11.52
N TYR A 35 19.02 4.45 12.01
CA TYR A 35 19.34 3.15 12.56
C TYR A 35 19.12 2.06 11.51
N LEU A 36 20.16 1.28 11.23
CA LEU A 36 20.07 0.14 10.33
C LEU A 36 19.54 -1.07 11.11
N TYR A 37 18.56 -1.76 10.54
CA TYR A 37 17.86 -2.84 11.21
C TYR A 37 17.80 -4.14 10.41
N TYR A 38 18.40 -4.16 9.22
CA TYR A 38 18.47 -5.32 8.34
C TYR A 38 19.64 -5.20 7.38
N MET A 39 20.32 -6.32 7.12
CA MET A 39 21.40 -6.42 6.15
C MET A 39 21.02 -7.42 5.06
N LEU A 40 21.18 -7.03 3.82
CA LEU A 40 20.92 -7.83 2.62
C LEU A 40 22.22 -8.02 1.84
N GLY A 41 22.40 -9.18 1.23
CA GLY A 41 23.53 -9.50 0.38
C GLY A 41 23.75 -11.01 0.29
N ASP A 42 24.50 -11.43 -0.71
CA ASP A 42 24.82 -12.84 -0.95
C ASP A 42 25.95 -13.33 -0.03
N ASN A 43 26.89 -12.44 0.32
CA ASN A 43 28.08 -12.74 1.13
C ASN A 43 27.96 -12.09 2.51
N LEU A 44 26.93 -12.45 3.28
CA LEU A 44 26.78 -11.98 4.66
C LEU A 44 27.80 -12.64 5.58
N PRO A 45 28.28 -11.94 6.64
CA PRO A 45 29.28 -12.47 7.58
C PRO A 45 28.89 -13.78 8.27
N THR A 46 27.60 -13.96 8.56
CA THR A 46 27.07 -15.15 9.24
C THR A 46 25.66 -15.49 8.77
N ASP A 47 25.16 -16.70 9.11
CA ASP A 47 23.76 -17.08 8.90
C ASP A 47 22.83 -16.55 10.02
N ASN A 48 23.27 -15.56 10.80
CA ASN A 48 22.52 -14.99 11.91
C ASN A 48 22.25 -13.50 11.73
N HIS A 49 20.99 -13.11 11.82
CA HIS A 49 20.54 -11.71 11.69
C HIS A 49 21.20 -10.80 12.74
N TYR A 50 21.22 -11.23 14.02
CA TYR A 50 21.81 -10.46 15.10
C TYR A 50 23.32 -10.23 14.89
N ASP A 51 24.08 -11.30 14.57
CA ASP A 51 25.52 -11.23 14.38
C ASP A 51 25.89 -10.37 13.18
N ASN A 52 25.10 -10.39 12.11
CA ASN A 52 25.28 -9.52 10.96
C ASN A 52 25.08 -8.04 11.32
N LEU A 53 24.10 -7.71 12.16
CA LEU A 53 23.93 -6.33 12.65
C LEU A 53 25.07 -5.91 13.60
N GLN A 54 25.62 -6.83 14.40
CA GLN A 54 26.83 -6.56 15.18
C GLN A 54 28.06 -6.33 14.28
N ALA A 55 28.17 -7.06 13.17
CA ALA A 55 29.21 -6.82 12.18
C ALA A 55 29.05 -5.43 11.52
N ALA A 56 27.82 -5.05 11.14
CA ALA A 56 27.53 -3.72 10.63
C ALA A 56 27.95 -2.61 11.61
N ARG A 57 27.70 -2.82 12.91
CA ARG A 57 28.16 -1.89 13.96
C ARG A 57 29.68 -1.76 13.99
N ARG A 58 30.42 -2.86 13.90
CA ARG A 58 31.90 -2.84 13.83
C ARG A 58 32.41 -2.09 12.59
N TRP A 59 31.64 -2.06 11.52
CA TRP A 59 31.94 -1.30 10.30
C TRP A 59 31.57 0.20 10.39
N GLY A 60 31.08 0.64 11.54
CA GLY A 60 30.71 2.04 11.79
C GLY A 60 29.24 2.38 11.49
N PHE A 61 28.42 1.42 11.11
CA PHE A 61 26.98 1.68 10.94
C PHE A 61 26.24 1.71 12.27
N LYS A 62 25.29 2.62 12.40
CA LYS A 62 24.49 2.76 13.61
C LYS A 62 23.39 1.70 13.62
N THR A 63 23.41 0.83 14.61
CA THR A 63 22.38 -0.16 14.91
C THR A 63 21.85 0.06 16.33
N SER A 64 20.66 -0.44 16.65
CA SER A 64 20.07 -0.27 17.98
C SER A 64 20.87 -1.01 19.05
N ASP A 65 21.14 -0.35 20.20
CA ASP A 65 21.73 -0.99 21.37
C ASP A 65 20.72 -1.88 22.13
N ALA A 66 19.43 -1.66 21.88
CA ALA A 66 18.35 -2.41 22.50
C ALA A 66 18.11 -3.79 21.88
N MET A 67 18.90 -4.24 20.89
CA MET A 67 18.74 -5.55 20.28
C MET A 67 19.15 -6.67 21.25
N ARG A 68 18.35 -7.74 21.30
CA ARG A 68 18.62 -8.94 22.11
C ARG A 68 18.21 -10.20 21.37
N VAL A 69 18.98 -11.28 21.53
CA VAL A 69 18.59 -12.63 21.15
C VAL A 69 17.83 -13.25 22.32
N CYS A 70 16.66 -13.83 22.03
CA CYS A 70 15.84 -14.58 22.98
C CYS A 70 15.68 -16.01 22.49
N HIS A 71 15.71 -16.97 23.42
CA HIS A 71 15.64 -18.41 23.12
C HIS A 71 14.32 -19.03 23.57
N THR A 72 13.59 -18.38 24.46
CA THR A 72 12.31 -18.89 25.00
C THR A 72 11.21 -17.81 24.91
N PRO A 73 9.93 -18.20 24.91
CA PRO A 73 8.82 -17.24 24.99
C PRO A 73 8.88 -16.36 26.25
N GLU A 74 9.34 -16.91 27.39
CA GLU A 74 9.46 -16.18 28.65
C GLU A 74 10.50 -15.08 28.56
N GLU A 75 11.63 -15.32 27.89
CA GLU A 75 12.63 -14.28 27.60
C GLU A 75 12.07 -13.16 26.69
N ILE A 76 11.25 -13.53 25.72
CA ILE A 76 10.56 -12.56 24.86
C ILE A 76 9.60 -11.71 25.67
N MET A 77 8.77 -12.32 26.52
CA MET A 77 7.83 -11.59 27.35
C MET A 77 8.52 -10.67 28.36
N ALA A 78 9.61 -11.13 28.97
CA ALA A 78 10.43 -10.31 29.88
C ALA A 78 11.06 -9.10 29.13
N TYR A 79 11.50 -9.30 27.89
CA TYR A 79 12.03 -8.23 27.06
C TYR A 79 10.94 -7.20 26.67
N ILE A 80 9.73 -7.66 26.34
CA ILE A 80 8.58 -6.82 26.07
C ILE A 80 8.23 -5.96 27.31
N ALA A 81 8.09 -6.59 28.48
CA ALA A 81 7.76 -5.90 29.73
C ALA A 81 8.82 -4.87 30.12
N HIS A 82 10.09 -5.20 29.93
CA HIS A 82 11.19 -4.25 30.15
C HIS A 82 11.04 -3.00 29.29
N TRP A 83 10.87 -3.16 27.98
CA TRP A 83 10.81 -2.01 27.08
C TRP A 83 9.47 -1.28 27.11
N ASP A 84 8.40 -1.89 27.54
CA ASP A 84 7.14 -1.17 27.78
C ASP A 84 7.30 -0.07 28.84
N THR A 85 8.15 -0.32 29.84
CA THR A 85 8.49 0.67 30.89
C THR A 85 9.64 1.60 30.49
N GLU A 86 10.74 1.04 29.94
CA GLU A 86 12.00 1.77 29.76
C GLU A 86 12.11 2.49 28.40
N ARG A 87 11.14 2.29 27.49
CA ARG A 87 11.15 2.88 26.14
C ARG A 87 11.31 4.41 26.12
N HIS A 88 10.85 5.09 27.16
CA HIS A 88 10.94 6.55 27.29
C HIS A 88 12.38 7.06 27.49
N ARG A 89 13.31 6.16 27.86
CA ARG A 89 14.74 6.46 28.01
C ARG A 89 15.51 6.31 26.70
N LEU A 90 14.88 5.74 25.67
CA LEU A 90 15.53 5.61 24.36
C LEU A 90 15.71 6.99 23.71
N PRO A 91 16.80 7.17 22.93
CA PRO A 91 17.05 8.45 22.24
C PRO A 91 16.06 8.72 21.09
N VAL A 92 15.22 7.75 20.78
CA VAL A 92 14.18 7.82 19.74
C VAL A 92 12.85 7.28 20.26
N ALA A 93 11.75 7.91 19.88
CA ALA A 93 10.42 7.42 20.22
C ALA A 93 10.16 6.05 19.55
N THR A 94 9.70 5.07 20.36
CA THR A 94 9.39 3.72 19.92
C THR A 94 7.96 3.37 20.27
N ASP A 95 7.24 2.74 19.32
CA ASP A 95 5.84 2.35 19.44
C ASP A 95 5.65 0.83 19.59
N GLY A 96 6.77 0.08 19.63
CA GLY A 96 6.75 -1.36 19.77
C GLY A 96 8.09 -2.01 19.53
N ILE A 97 8.05 -3.33 19.46
CA ILE A 97 9.18 -4.23 19.25
C ILE A 97 8.93 -5.06 17.99
N VAL A 98 9.98 -5.38 17.26
CA VAL A 98 9.90 -6.33 16.14
C VAL A 98 10.63 -7.61 16.52
N LEU A 99 9.89 -8.70 16.63
CA LEU A 99 10.41 -10.05 16.82
C LEU A 99 10.77 -10.62 15.45
N LYS A 100 11.98 -11.13 15.29
CA LYS A 100 12.49 -11.68 14.03
C LYS A 100 13.11 -13.05 14.26
N VAL A 101 12.89 -13.98 13.33
CA VAL A 101 13.65 -15.24 13.32
C VAL A 101 15.12 -14.92 13.07
N ASN A 102 16.02 -15.40 13.94
CA ASN A 102 17.44 -15.02 13.88
C ASN A 102 18.21 -15.73 12.74
N ALA A 103 17.92 -17.02 12.48
CA ALA A 103 18.60 -17.78 11.43
C ALA A 103 18.13 -17.37 10.03
N LEU A 104 19.04 -16.87 9.16
CA LEU A 104 18.70 -16.41 7.81
C LEU A 104 18.18 -17.54 6.91
N ARG A 105 18.68 -18.78 7.08
CA ARG A 105 18.14 -19.95 6.38
C ARG A 105 16.66 -20.17 6.68
N GLN A 106 16.22 -19.94 7.93
CA GLN A 106 14.82 -20.05 8.32
C GLN A 106 14.01 -18.87 7.77
N GLN A 107 14.58 -17.65 7.76
CA GLN A 107 13.93 -16.50 7.12
C GLN A 107 13.66 -16.77 5.64
N ARG A 108 14.64 -17.30 4.90
CA ARG A 108 14.47 -17.69 3.49
C ARG A 108 13.39 -18.76 3.29
N ALA A 109 13.36 -19.77 4.17
CA ALA A 109 12.35 -20.84 4.09
C ALA A 109 10.92 -20.35 4.36
N LEU A 110 10.74 -19.41 5.29
CA LEU A 110 9.45 -18.79 5.60
C LEU A 110 9.00 -17.82 4.50
N GLY A 111 9.94 -17.16 3.84
CA GLY A 111 9.66 -16.22 2.77
C GLY A 111 8.95 -14.95 3.21
N ALA A 112 8.31 -14.28 2.25
CA ALA A 112 7.58 -13.04 2.46
C ALA A 112 6.23 -13.07 1.72
N THR A 113 5.31 -12.23 2.13
CA THR A 113 4.14 -11.84 1.37
C THR A 113 4.47 -10.59 0.53
N ALA A 114 3.57 -10.16 -0.34
CA ALA A 114 3.74 -8.91 -1.08
C ALA A 114 3.94 -7.66 -0.18
N LYS A 115 3.54 -7.73 1.10
CA LYS A 115 3.57 -6.58 2.02
C LYS A 115 4.58 -6.72 3.16
N SER A 116 4.90 -7.95 3.59
CA SER A 116 5.67 -8.17 4.82
C SER A 116 6.36 -9.53 4.84
N PRO A 117 7.52 -9.64 5.53
CA PRO A 117 8.16 -10.92 5.77
C PRO A 117 7.31 -11.80 6.68
N ARG A 118 7.29 -13.12 6.44
CA ARG A 118 6.63 -14.11 7.31
C ARG A 118 7.44 -14.46 8.55
N TRP A 119 8.72 -14.09 8.57
CA TRP A 119 9.68 -14.36 9.63
C TRP A 119 9.83 -13.22 10.64
N ALA A 120 9.00 -12.17 10.52
CA ALA A 120 9.00 -11.05 11.45
C ALA A 120 7.58 -10.68 11.86
N ILE A 121 7.41 -10.36 13.15
CA ILE A 121 6.14 -9.89 13.71
C ILE A 121 6.38 -8.66 14.57
N ALA A 122 5.53 -7.64 14.42
CA ALA A 122 5.56 -6.47 15.27
C ALA A 122 4.65 -6.64 16.48
N TYR A 123 5.20 -6.43 17.67
CA TYR A 123 4.45 -6.23 18.89
C TYR A 123 4.35 -4.73 19.16
N LYS A 124 3.14 -4.21 19.26
CA LYS A 124 2.88 -2.80 19.57
C LYS A 124 2.62 -2.63 21.05
N PHE A 125 3.29 -1.68 21.69
CA PHE A 125 2.97 -1.29 23.05
C PHE A 125 1.56 -0.70 23.12
N GLN A 126 0.98 -0.73 24.32
CA GLN A 126 -0.29 -0.05 24.54
C GLN A 126 -0.14 1.43 24.20
N ALA A 127 -1.05 1.94 23.40
CA ALA A 127 -1.06 3.34 23.01
C ALA A 127 -1.32 4.23 24.23
N GLU A 128 -0.64 5.37 24.27
CA GLU A 128 -0.97 6.40 25.24
C GLU A 128 -2.39 6.89 25.01
N ARG A 129 -3.10 7.12 26.10
CA ARG A 129 -4.48 7.61 26.10
C ARG A 129 -4.54 9.00 26.73
N ALA A 130 -5.27 9.90 26.10
CA ALA A 130 -5.60 11.20 26.66
C ALA A 130 -7.10 11.38 26.74
N GLU A 131 -7.54 12.18 27.70
CA GLU A 131 -8.94 12.56 27.90
C GLU A 131 -9.16 13.97 27.41
N THR A 132 -10.27 14.19 26.70
CA THR A 132 -10.65 15.52 26.20
C THR A 132 -12.16 15.59 25.96
N ARG A 133 -12.69 16.78 25.61
CA ARG A 133 -14.11 16.97 25.31
C ARG A 133 -14.40 16.93 23.81
N LEU A 134 -15.54 16.30 23.46
CA LEU A 134 -16.09 16.30 22.12
C LEU A 134 -16.78 17.63 21.82
N VAL A 135 -16.30 18.38 20.86
CA VAL A 135 -16.88 19.67 20.45
C VAL A 135 -17.95 19.52 19.39
N SER A 136 -17.63 18.76 18.33
CA SER A 136 -18.53 18.48 17.21
C SER A 136 -18.06 17.25 16.44
N VAL A 137 -18.89 16.77 15.50
CA VAL A 137 -18.52 15.72 14.56
C VAL A 137 -18.71 16.22 13.13
N ASP A 138 -17.64 16.15 12.34
CA ASP A 138 -17.66 16.39 10.90
C ASP A 138 -17.70 15.04 10.16
N TYR A 139 -18.14 15.09 8.92
CA TYR A 139 -18.18 13.91 8.04
C TYR A 139 -17.35 14.18 6.78
N GLN A 140 -16.41 13.31 6.49
CA GLN A 140 -15.52 13.43 5.35
C GLN A 140 -15.87 12.38 4.30
N VAL A 141 -16.00 12.80 3.05
CA VAL A 141 -16.25 11.92 1.90
C VAL A 141 -14.92 11.59 1.23
N GLY A 142 -14.59 10.32 1.20
CA GLY A 142 -13.38 9.83 0.53
C GLY A 142 -13.57 9.62 -0.99
N ARG A 143 -12.49 9.36 -1.69
CA ARG A 143 -12.43 9.08 -3.13
C ARG A 143 -13.42 7.97 -3.59
N THR A 144 -13.67 7.00 -2.74
CA THR A 144 -14.55 5.86 -3.02
C THR A 144 -15.98 6.05 -2.50
N GLY A 145 -16.34 7.29 -2.15
CA GLY A 145 -17.64 7.61 -1.60
C GLY A 145 -17.82 7.29 -0.11
N VAL A 146 -16.85 6.63 0.53
CA VAL A 146 -16.92 6.31 1.98
C VAL A 146 -17.04 7.59 2.78
N VAL A 147 -18.06 7.64 3.66
CA VAL A 147 -18.27 8.73 4.59
C VAL A 147 -17.72 8.36 5.96
N THR A 148 -16.69 9.09 6.38
CA THR A 148 -15.97 8.85 7.63
C THR A 148 -16.29 9.94 8.65
N PRO A 149 -16.83 9.61 9.83
CA PRO A 149 -17.06 10.58 10.90
C PRO A 149 -15.73 10.92 11.59
N VAL A 150 -15.53 12.22 11.86
CA VAL A 150 -14.34 12.77 12.51
C VAL A 150 -14.75 13.68 13.65
N ALA A 151 -14.38 13.30 14.87
CA ALA A 151 -14.59 14.12 16.05
C ALA A 151 -13.67 15.35 16.05
N ASN A 152 -14.23 16.53 16.27
CA ASN A 152 -13.50 17.74 16.65
C ASN A 152 -13.46 17.82 18.19
N LEU A 153 -12.29 18.06 18.73
CA LEU A 153 -11.97 17.92 20.13
C LEU A 153 -11.41 19.21 20.71
N GLU A 154 -11.62 19.45 21.98
CA GLU A 154 -10.77 20.38 22.70
C GLU A 154 -9.30 19.95 22.56
N PRO A 155 -8.37 20.90 22.38
CA PRO A 155 -6.96 20.55 22.15
C PRO A 155 -6.36 19.79 23.33
N VAL A 156 -5.81 18.61 23.09
CA VAL A 156 -5.17 17.77 24.11
C VAL A 156 -3.78 17.32 23.65
N LEU A 157 -2.82 17.29 24.58
CA LEU A 157 -1.48 16.78 24.32
C LEU A 157 -1.51 15.25 24.38
N LEU A 158 -1.07 14.59 23.30
CA LEU A 158 -1.01 13.14 23.21
C LEU A 158 0.19 12.70 22.36
N ALA A 159 1.07 11.89 22.94
CA ALA A 159 2.31 11.44 22.31
C ALA A 159 3.09 12.58 21.64
N GLY A 160 3.37 13.65 22.41
CA GLY A 160 4.17 14.79 22.00
C GLY A 160 3.57 15.72 20.93
N THR A 161 2.27 15.57 20.60
CA THR A 161 1.58 16.47 19.66
C THR A 161 0.22 16.88 20.20
N THR A 162 -0.23 18.13 19.86
CA THR A 162 -1.58 18.58 20.18
C THR A 162 -2.58 17.97 19.21
N VAL A 163 -3.50 17.16 19.72
CA VAL A 163 -4.61 16.55 18.99
C VAL A 163 -5.83 17.45 19.09
N ARG A 164 -6.49 17.72 17.96
CA ARG A 164 -7.73 18.50 17.83
C ARG A 164 -8.82 17.73 17.09
N ARG A 165 -8.45 16.66 16.39
CA ARG A 165 -9.36 15.84 15.59
C ARG A 165 -9.01 14.37 15.76
N ALA A 166 -10.04 13.52 15.84
CA ALA A 166 -9.87 12.08 15.95
C ALA A 166 -10.90 11.32 15.09
N SER A 167 -10.51 10.19 14.53
CA SER A 167 -11.41 9.35 13.75
C SER A 167 -12.42 8.64 14.64
N LEU A 168 -13.66 8.55 14.17
CA LEU A 168 -14.73 7.72 14.73
C LEU A 168 -15.01 6.48 13.85
N HIS A 169 -14.14 6.24 12.87
CA HIS A 169 -14.16 5.12 11.94
C HIS A 169 -15.43 5.01 11.08
N ASN A 170 -16.59 4.68 11.66
CA ASN A 170 -17.86 4.46 10.96
C ASN A 170 -19.06 4.62 11.90
N ALA A 171 -20.26 4.52 11.36
CA ALA A 171 -21.52 4.65 12.11
C ALA A 171 -21.63 3.64 13.26
N GLY A 172 -21.28 2.36 13.05
CA GLY A 172 -21.39 1.34 14.08
C GLY A 172 -20.50 1.60 15.30
N ILE A 173 -19.29 2.17 15.09
CA ILE A 173 -18.43 2.61 16.20
C ILE A 173 -19.04 3.81 16.92
N MET A 174 -19.60 4.78 16.18
CA MET A 174 -20.27 5.94 16.79
C MET A 174 -21.48 5.50 17.66
N GLU A 175 -22.34 4.63 17.14
CA GLU A 175 -23.48 4.07 17.85
C GLU A 175 -23.05 3.34 19.12
N GLY A 176 -22.00 2.50 19.03
CA GLY A 176 -21.45 1.78 20.18
C GLY A 176 -20.82 2.68 21.26
N LEU A 177 -20.33 3.85 20.87
CA LEU A 177 -19.79 4.84 21.81
C LEU A 177 -20.88 5.68 22.49
N ASP A 178 -22.07 5.81 21.89
CA ASP A 178 -23.20 6.60 22.41
C ASP A 178 -22.76 8.04 22.76
N LEU A 179 -22.29 8.75 21.71
CA LEU A 179 -21.66 10.06 21.85
C LEU A 179 -22.69 11.17 22.04
N HIS A 180 -22.35 12.10 22.92
CA HIS A 180 -23.08 13.36 23.12
C HIS A 180 -22.13 14.55 22.98
N LEU A 181 -22.63 15.68 22.48
CA LEU A 181 -21.78 16.90 22.40
C LEU A 181 -21.39 17.34 23.83
N GLY A 182 -20.11 17.73 23.97
CA GLY A 182 -19.53 18.10 25.25
C GLY A 182 -19.12 16.95 26.15
N CYS A 183 -19.44 15.67 25.83
CA CYS A 183 -19.00 14.52 26.62
C CYS A 183 -17.47 14.39 26.64
N ARG A 184 -16.94 13.79 27.70
CA ARG A 184 -15.53 13.44 27.80
C ARG A 184 -15.26 12.15 27.02
N VAL A 185 -14.22 12.16 26.21
CA VAL A 185 -13.83 11.03 25.37
C VAL A 185 -12.36 10.67 25.56
N TYR A 186 -12.06 9.40 25.45
CA TYR A 186 -10.70 8.89 25.45
C TYR A 186 -10.17 8.79 24.04
N VAL A 187 -9.02 9.43 23.81
CA VAL A 187 -8.32 9.48 22.52
C VAL A 187 -7.03 8.68 22.58
N GLU A 188 -6.82 7.81 21.63
CA GLU A 188 -5.56 7.10 21.40
C GLU A 188 -5.01 7.44 20.01
N LYS A 189 -3.68 7.35 19.84
CA LYS A 189 -3.07 7.36 18.51
C LYS A 189 -2.74 5.95 18.06
N GLY A 190 -3.47 5.43 17.08
CA GLY A 190 -3.15 4.18 16.40
C GLY A 190 -1.80 4.28 15.70
N GLY A 191 -0.81 3.45 16.13
CA GLY A 191 0.57 3.52 15.61
C GLY A 191 1.24 4.89 15.76
N GLU A 192 0.85 5.65 16.79
CA GLU A 192 1.31 7.01 17.11
C GLU A 192 1.05 8.07 15.99
N ILE A 193 0.21 7.75 15.02
CA ILE A 193 -0.01 8.64 13.85
C ILE A 193 -1.44 9.17 13.79
N ILE A 194 -2.44 8.30 13.75
CA ILE A 194 -3.86 8.68 13.53
C ILE A 194 -4.61 8.64 14.87
N PRO A 195 -5.09 9.81 15.36
CA PRO A 195 -5.94 9.83 16.55
C PRO A 195 -7.29 9.16 16.27
N LYS A 196 -7.77 8.38 17.24
CA LYS A 196 -9.08 7.74 17.22
C LYS A 196 -9.73 7.84 18.59
N ILE A 197 -11.05 7.92 18.62
CA ILE A 197 -11.83 7.80 19.85
C ILE A 197 -11.96 6.31 20.20
N VAL A 198 -11.67 5.97 21.44
CA VAL A 198 -11.72 4.58 21.93
C VAL A 198 -12.69 4.35 23.08
N GLY A 199 -13.27 5.42 23.60
CA GLY A 199 -14.25 5.32 24.67
C GLY A 199 -14.80 6.68 25.09
N VAL A 200 -15.85 6.64 25.92
CA VAL A 200 -16.49 7.80 26.55
C VAL A 200 -16.36 7.65 28.05
N ASP A 201 -16.01 8.72 28.75
CA ASP A 201 -16.10 8.77 30.20
C ASP A 201 -17.54 8.98 30.61
N ARG A 202 -18.11 8.00 31.29
CA ARG A 202 -19.52 8.01 31.79
C ARG A 202 -19.61 8.40 33.25
N SER A 203 -18.56 8.89 33.87
CA SER A 203 -18.58 9.37 35.24
C SER A 203 -19.25 10.75 35.38
N GLU A 204 -19.29 11.52 34.28
CA GLU A 204 -20.01 12.79 34.20
C GLU A 204 -21.36 12.62 33.46
N PRO A 205 -22.40 13.46 33.80
CA PRO A 205 -23.65 13.50 33.04
C PRO A 205 -23.38 13.82 31.55
N MET A 206 -24.10 13.14 30.67
CA MET A 206 -24.07 13.40 29.22
C MET A 206 -25.26 14.28 28.84
N ASP A 207 -25.24 15.54 29.25
CA ASP A 207 -26.36 16.50 29.09
C ASP A 207 -26.44 17.10 27.68
N GLY A 208 -25.44 16.89 26.84
CA GLY A 208 -25.38 17.39 25.47
C GLY A 208 -26.30 16.65 24.50
N ALA A 209 -26.52 17.24 23.33
CA ALA A 209 -27.29 16.58 22.29
C ALA A 209 -26.64 15.28 21.81
N PRO A 210 -27.39 14.19 21.63
CA PRO A 210 -26.84 12.95 21.08
C PRO A 210 -26.34 13.15 19.65
N VAL A 211 -25.24 12.48 19.31
CA VAL A 211 -24.63 12.56 17.98
C VAL A 211 -25.03 11.35 17.16
N ALA A 212 -25.91 11.55 16.20
CA ALA A 212 -26.32 10.52 15.25
C ALA A 212 -25.50 10.58 13.95
N PHE A 213 -25.34 9.44 13.29
CA PHE A 213 -24.72 9.40 11.95
C PHE A 213 -25.67 10.04 10.92
N ILE A 214 -25.12 10.77 9.95
CA ILE A 214 -25.89 11.46 8.93
C ILE A 214 -26.50 10.48 7.90
N SER A 215 -27.65 10.84 7.34
CA SER A 215 -28.35 10.06 6.31
C SER A 215 -28.07 10.56 4.88
N GLN A 216 -27.53 11.77 4.74
CA GLN A 216 -27.23 12.39 3.46
C GLN A 216 -25.76 12.77 3.37
N CYS A 217 -25.23 12.75 2.14
CA CYS A 217 -23.86 13.17 1.87
C CYS A 217 -23.67 14.65 2.22
N PRO A 218 -22.67 15.02 3.04
CA PRO A 218 -22.44 16.41 3.44
C PRO A 218 -21.98 17.30 2.30
N GLU A 219 -21.52 16.71 1.17
CA GLU A 219 -20.95 17.43 0.05
C GLU A 219 -21.93 17.62 -1.11
N CYS A 220 -22.83 16.67 -1.35
CA CYS A 220 -23.74 16.72 -2.51
C CYS A 220 -25.21 16.43 -2.17
N GLY A 221 -25.56 16.22 -0.89
CA GLY A 221 -26.92 16.00 -0.44
C GLY A 221 -27.53 14.63 -0.82
N THR A 222 -26.85 13.80 -1.58
CA THR A 222 -27.36 12.50 -2.01
C THR A 222 -27.55 11.57 -0.81
N PRO A 223 -28.67 10.83 -0.70
CA PRO A 223 -28.85 9.84 0.36
C PRO A 223 -27.71 8.82 0.39
N LEU A 224 -27.22 8.55 1.61
CA LEU A 224 -26.14 7.59 1.80
C LEU A 224 -26.69 6.16 1.72
N VAL A 225 -25.87 5.25 1.20
CA VAL A 225 -26.18 3.82 1.14
C VAL A 225 -25.20 3.03 1.99
N ARG A 226 -25.67 1.91 2.55
CA ARG A 226 -24.83 0.93 3.24
C ARG A 226 -24.96 -0.40 2.52
N VAL A 227 -23.83 -0.95 2.12
CA VAL A 227 -23.79 -2.28 1.51
C VAL A 227 -23.90 -3.32 2.62
N GLU A 228 -24.73 -4.34 2.43
CA GLU A 228 -24.89 -5.43 3.38
C GLU A 228 -23.53 -6.10 3.68
N GLY A 229 -23.26 -6.33 4.96
CA GLY A 229 -21.97 -6.88 5.41
C GLY A 229 -20.81 -5.87 5.47
N GLU A 230 -21.00 -4.61 5.08
CA GLU A 230 -19.99 -3.54 5.21
C GLU A 230 -20.32 -2.58 6.36
N ALA A 231 -19.27 -2.14 7.06
CA ALA A 231 -19.39 -1.18 8.17
C ALA A 231 -19.54 0.27 7.68
N ALA A 232 -19.15 0.55 6.44
CA ALA A 232 -19.09 1.89 5.88
C ALA A 232 -20.42 2.31 5.25
N HIS A 233 -20.72 3.62 5.35
CA HIS A 233 -21.74 4.26 4.53
C HIS A 233 -21.09 4.96 3.35
N TYR A 234 -21.77 4.97 2.21
CA TYR A 234 -21.24 5.48 0.94
C TYR A 234 -22.17 6.52 0.33
N CYS A 235 -21.59 7.55 -0.24
CA CYS A 235 -22.27 8.40 -1.19
C CYS A 235 -22.27 7.71 -2.57
N PRO A 236 -23.43 7.32 -3.14
CA PRO A 236 -23.48 6.63 -4.42
C PRO A 236 -23.29 7.55 -5.63
N ASN A 237 -23.22 8.87 -5.42
CA ASN A 237 -23.07 9.85 -6.50
C ASN A 237 -21.60 9.96 -6.95
N GLU A 238 -21.08 8.91 -7.56
CA GLU A 238 -19.66 8.83 -7.93
C GLU A 238 -19.21 9.94 -8.87
N TRP A 239 -20.08 10.34 -9.79
CA TRP A 239 -19.76 11.30 -10.87
C TRP A 239 -20.12 12.74 -10.56
N GLY A 240 -20.97 12.98 -9.57
CA GLY A 240 -21.44 14.32 -9.20
C GLY A 240 -20.94 14.81 -7.84
N CYS A 241 -20.42 13.91 -6.98
CA CYS A 241 -19.91 14.29 -5.68
C CYS A 241 -18.48 14.85 -5.79
N PRO A 242 -18.24 16.14 -5.46
CA PRO A 242 -16.96 16.80 -5.71
C PRO A 242 -15.74 16.09 -5.11
N PRO A 243 -15.74 15.63 -3.83
CA PRO A 243 -14.61 14.88 -3.25
C PRO A 243 -14.30 13.56 -3.99
N GLN A 244 -15.33 12.88 -4.50
CA GLN A 244 -15.13 11.63 -5.23
C GLN A 244 -14.48 11.91 -6.58
N VAL A 245 -15.00 12.89 -7.34
CA VAL A 245 -14.45 13.29 -8.64
C VAL A 245 -13.01 13.78 -8.48
N LYS A 246 -12.80 14.78 -7.62
CA LYS A 246 -11.46 15.34 -7.36
C LYS A 246 -10.50 14.25 -6.87
N GLY A 247 -10.94 13.39 -5.95
CA GLY A 247 -10.13 12.31 -5.38
C GLY A 247 -9.72 11.23 -6.40
N ARG A 248 -10.57 10.90 -7.39
CA ARG A 248 -10.22 9.98 -8.49
C ARG A 248 -9.19 10.60 -9.41
N ILE A 249 -9.32 11.88 -9.76
CA ILE A 249 -8.33 12.59 -10.57
C ILE A 249 -6.98 12.68 -9.83
N VAL A 250 -6.98 13.02 -8.52
CA VAL A 250 -5.76 13.02 -7.67
C VAL A 250 -5.10 11.64 -7.64
N HIS A 251 -5.90 10.57 -7.57
CA HIS A 251 -5.36 9.21 -7.63
C HIS A 251 -4.70 8.92 -8.98
N PHE A 252 -5.39 9.25 -10.07
CA PHE A 252 -4.90 9.05 -11.44
C PHE A 252 -3.58 9.78 -11.70
N VAL A 253 -3.44 11.05 -11.28
CA VAL A 253 -2.20 11.81 -11.47
C VAL A 253 -1.08 11.40 -10.53
N SER A 254 -1.36 10.61 -9.51
CA SER A 254 -0.39 10.24 -8.46
C SER A 254 0.87 9.59 -9.04
N ARG A 255 1.99 9.70 -8.30
CA ARG A 255 3.28 9.13 -8.68
C ARG A 255 3.24 7.62 -8.93
N ARG A 256 2.34 6.90 -8.24
CA ARG A 256 2.18 5.45 -8.39
C ARG A 256 1.36 5.08 -9.63
N ALA A 257 0.43 5.95 -10.03
CA ALA A 257 -0.38 5.79 -11.24
C ALA A 257 0.33 6.45 -12.43
N MET A 258 -0.19 7.53 -12.97
CA MET A 258 0.29 8.15 -14.21
C MET A 258 1.48 9.09 -14.01
N ASN A 259 1.83 9.44 -12.75
CA ASN A 259 2.95 10.34 -12.41
C ASN A 259 2.88 11.72 -13.11
N ILE A 260 1.68 12.26 -13.24
CA ILE A 260 1.47 13.60 -13.78
C ILE A 260 1.80 14.63 -12.70
N ASN A 261 2.59 15.65 -13.05
CA ASN A 261 3.18 16.59 -12.09
C ASN A 261 2.21 17.70 -11.66
N ILE A 262 1.07 17.31 -11.09
CA ILE A 262 0.14 18.22 -10.41
C ILE A 262 -0.26 17.66 -9.04
N GLY A 263 -0.56 18.58 -8.12
CA GLY A 263 -1.02 18.24 -6.77
C GLY A 263 -2.54 18.34 -6.62
N PRO A 264 -3.07 17.95 -5.43
CA PRO A 264 -4.50 18.08 -5.12
C PRO A 264 -5.05 19.49 -5.30
N GLU A 265 -4.28 20.51 -4.92
CA GLU A 265 -4.68 21.93 -5.07
C GLU A 265 -4.89 22.32 -6.54
N THR A 266 -4.03 21.83 -7.44
CA THR A 266 -4.17 22.05 -8.87
C THR A 266 -5.39 21.33 -9.44
N VAL A 267 -5.62 20.08 -9.03
CA VAL A 267 -6.81 19.32 -9.44
C VAL A 267 -8.08 20.03 -8.97
N GLU A 268 -8.08 20.60 -7.77
CA GLU A 268 -9.19 21.39 -7.26
C GLU A 268 -9.43 22.63 -8.12
N ALA A 269 -8.40 23.41 -8.44
CA ALA A 269 -8.51 24.60 -9.28
C ALA A 269 -9.04 24.25 -10.69
N LEU A 270 -8.56 23.16 -11.29
CA LEU A 270 -9.05 22.67 -12.61
C LEU A 270 -10.52 22.25 -12.54
N TYR A 271 -10.91 21.55 -11.46
CA TYR A 271 -12.28 21.13 -11.26
C TYR A 271 -13.23 22.32 -11.08
N ASP A 272 -12.85 23.28 -10.24
CA ASP A 272 -13.66 24.46 -9.92
C ASP A 272 -13.79 25.40 -11.15
N ALA A 273 -12.74 25.46 -11.99
CA ALA A 273 -12.79 26.15 -13.29
C ALA A 273 -13.65 25.41 -14.35
N GLY A 274 -14.15 24.22 -14.04
CA GLY A 274 -14.94 23.42 -14.98
C GLY A 274 -14.14 22.74 -16.09
N LEU A 275 -12.81 22.76 -16.00
CA LEU A 275 -11.90 22.21 -17.02
C LEU A 275 -11.77 20.70 -16.94
N VAL A 276 -11.98 20.10 -15.76
CA VAL A 276 -11.88 18.66 -15.58
C VAL A 276 -13.05 18.09 -14.77
N ARG A 277 -13.59 16.95 -15.20
CA ARG A 277 -14.61 16.16 -14.53
C ARG A 277 -14.23 14.69 -14.39
N ASP A 278 -13.31 14.22 -15.21
CA ASP A 278 -12.68 12.90 -15.10
C ASP A 278 -11.19 12.93 -15.52
N ALA A 279 -10.56 11.78 -15.49
CA ALA A 279 -9.14 11.66 -15.78
C ALA A 279 -8.79 11.95 -17.25
N SER A 280 -9.71 11.70 -18.19
CA SER A 280 -9.45 11.92 -19.60
C SER A 280 -9.43 13.40 -19.97
N ASP A 281 -10.18 14.26 -19.24
CA ASP A 281 -10.19 15.71 -19.47
C ASP A 281 -8.82 16.34 -19.24
N LEU A 282 -7.97 15.74 -18.40
CA LEU A 282 -6.60 16.24 -18.16
C LEU A 282 -5.80 16.39 -19.45
N TYR A 283 -6.02 15.52 -20.42
CA TYR A 283 -5.28 15.51 -21.69
C TYR A 283 -5.81 16.57 -22.68
N ASP A 284 -7.02 17.08 -22.45
CA ASP A 284 -7.63 18.15 -23.26
C ASP A 284 -7.33 19.55 -22.73
N VAL A 285 -6.85 19.69 -21.47
CA VAL A 285 -6.51 21.00 -20.88
C VAL A 285 -5.35 21.65 -21.63
N SER A 286 -5.60 22.83 -22.24
CA SER A 286 -4.60 23.58 -22.96
C SER A 286 -3.67 24.39 -22.02
N THR A 287 -2.51 24.78 -22.54
CA THR A 287 -1.60 25.68 -21.79
C THR A 287 -2.29 27.04 -21.51
N ALA A 288 -3.14 27.52 -22.43
CA ALA A 288 -3.88 28.77 -22.24
C ALA A 288 -4.88 28.67 -21.07
N ASP A 289 -5.54 27.52 -20.90
CA ASP A 289 -6.46 27.31 -19.80
C ASP A 289 -5.72 27.27 -18.45
N LEU A 290 -4.55 26.64 -18.40
CA LEU A 290 -3.71 26.61 -17.21
C LEU A 290 -3.24 28.01 -16.81
N MET A 291 -2.87 28.85 -17.78
CA MET A 291 -2.40 30.22 -17.52
C MET A 291 -3.50 31.16 -16.98
N ARG A 292 -4.77 30.77 -17.10
CA ARG A 292 -5.91 31.52 -16.50
C ARG A 292 -6.11 31.17 -15.00
N LEU A 293 -5.51 30.07 -14.53
CA LEU A 293 -5.64 29.66 -13.13
C LEU A 293 -4.68 30.47 -12.25
N GLU A 294 -5.17 30.91 -11.09
CA GLU A 294 -4.32 31.57 -10.11
C GLU A 294 -3.14 30.68 -9.73
N ARG A 295 -1.96 31.27 -9.56
CA ARG A 295 -0.71 30.60 -9.20
C ARG A 295 -0.11 29.66 -10.25
N PHE A 296 -0.65 29.64 -11.47
CA PHE A 296 -0.01 28.94 -12.58
C PHE A 296 0.89 29.91 -13.37
N ALA A 297 2.19 29.59 -13.42
CA ALA A 297 3.17 30.31 -14.23
C ALA A 297 3.57 29.44 -15.43
N GLU A 298 4.17 30.04 -16.45
CA GLU A 298 4.63 29.37 -17.68
C GLU A 298 5.43 28.10 -17.42
N LYS A 299 6.35 28.13 -16.44
CA LYS A 299 7.13 26.97 -16.03
C LYS A 299 6.26 25.83 -15.49
N SER A 300 5.22 26.14 -14.72
CA SER A 300 4.30 25.13 -14.17
C SER A 300 3.45 24.52 -15.28
N ALA A 301 2.96 25.33 -16.22
CA ALA A 301 2.21 24.87 -17.37
C ALA A 301 3.07 23.97 -18.29
N LYS A 302 4.35 24.32 -18.50
CA LYS A 302 5.28 23.49 -19.24
C LYS A 302 5.51 22.14 -18.54
N ASN A 303 5.80 22.15 -17.24
CA ASN A 303 6.02 20.93 -16.46
C ASN A 303 4.79 20.00 -16.49
N TYR A 304 3.60 20.55 -16.45
CA TYR A 304 2.37 19.79 -16.60
C TYR A 304 2.31 19.10 -17.97
N ARG A 305 2.50 19.86 -19.07
CA ARG A 305 2.50 19.32 -20.44
C ARG A 305 3.56 18.23 -20.62
N ASP A 306 4.78 18.48 -20.16
CA ASP A 306 5.87 17.51 -20.26
C ASP A 306 5.52 16.22 -19.51
N SER A 307 4.88 16.33 -18.33
CA SER A 307 4.44 15.16 -17.56
C SER A 307 3.25 14.42 -18.20
N LEU A 308 2.33 15.12 -18.88
CA LEU A 308 1.28 14.47 -19.66
C LEU A 308 1.86 13.65 -20.81
N VAL A 309 2.81 14.22 -21.58
CA VAL A 309 3.48 13.49 -22.65
C VAL A 309 4.22 12.26 -22.10
N ALA A 310 4.95 12.42 -20.97
CA ALA A 310 5.63 11.31 -20.33
C ALA A 310 4.64 10.23 -19.85
N SER A 311 3.44 10.61 -19.41
CA SER A 311 2.42 9.67 -18.94
C SER A 311 1.88 8.74 -20.02
N LEU A 312 1.99 9.11 -21.29
CA LEU A 312 1.60 8.24 -22.42
C LEU A 312 2.47 6.98 -22.53
N GLN A 313 3.66 6.99 -21.91
CA GLN A 313 4.57 5.84 -21.88
C GLN A 313 4.46 5.00 -20.58
N VAL A 314 3.52 5.35 -19.73
CA VAL A 314 3.31 4.61 -18.48
C VAL A 314 2.75 3.21 -18.79
N PRO A 315 3.33 2.12 -18.22
CA PRO A 315 2.89 0.75 -18.50
C PRO A 315 1.41 0.49 -18.17
N TYR A 316 0.78 -0.38 -18.92
CA TYR A 316 -0.65 -0.74 -18.82
C TYR A 316 -1.10 -1.09 -17.40
N ALA A 317 -0.31 -1.85 -16.64
CA ALA A 317 -0.64 -2.19 -15.25
C ALA A 317 -0.83 -0.94 -14.36
N ARG A 318 -0.05 0.12 -14.60
CA ARG A 318 -0.18 1.38 -13.86
C ARG A 318 -1.37 2.22 -14.36
N VAL A 319 -1.71 2.13 -15.65
CA VAL A 319 -2.94 2.72 -16.17
C VAL A 319 -4.15 2.08 -15.49
N LEU A 320 -4.22 0.75 -15.41
CA LEU A 320 -5.26 0.01 -14.69
C LEU A 320 -5.37 0.45 -13.22
N PHE A 321 -4.24 0.56 -12.52
CA PHE A 321 -4.23 1.09 -11.15
C PHE A 321 -4.76 2.52 -11.10
N GLY A 322 -4.40 3.36 -12.08
CA GLY A 322 -4.83 4.76 -12.21
C GLY A 322 -6.34 4.92 -12.42
N LEU A 323 -7.00 4.01 -13.12
CA LEU A 323 -8.46 4.01 -13.32
C LEU A 323 -9.22 3.95 -11.98
N GLY A 324 -8.58 3.43 -10.91
CA GLY A 324 -9.11 3.48 -9.56
C GLY A 324 -10.29 2.53 -9.31
N ILE A 325 -10.38 1.43 -10.06
CA ILE A 325 -11.39 0.37 -9.89
C ILE A 325 -11.38 -0.12 -8.43
N ARG A 326 -12.54 -0.25 -7.82
CA ARG A 326 -12.67 -0.64 -6.41
C ARG A 326 -12.05 -2.01 -6.16
N GLY A 327 -11.15 -2.10 -5.18
CA GLY A 327 -10.44 -3.34 -4.86
C GLY A 327 -9.21 -3.62 -5.73
N VAL A 328 -9.02 -2.89 -6.83
CA VAL A 328 -7.86 -3.02 -7.71
C VAL A 328 -6.74 -2.10 -7.23
N GLY A 329 -5.87 -2.62 -6.36
CA GLY A 329 -4.63 -1.98 -5.95
C GLY A 329 -3.50 -2.26 -6.95
N GLU A 330 -2.31 -1.70 -6.71
CA GLU A 330 -1.14 -1.82 -7.59
C GLU A 330 -0.80 -3.29 -7.94
N ASN A 331 -0.78 -4.20 -6.94
CA ASN A 331 -0.50 -5.61 -7.17
C ASN A 331 -1.59 -6.32 -7.97
N ILE A 332 -2.87 -6.03 -7.68
CA ILE A 332 -4.00 -6.62 -8.41
C ILE A 332 -4.03 -6.09 -9.85
N ALA A 333 -3.75 -4.81 -10.07
CA ALA A 333 -3.63 -4.24 -11.41
C ALA A 333 -2.53 -4.92 -12.23
N ALA A 334 -1.37 -5.22 -11.62
CA ALA A 334 -0.30 -5.95 -12.28
C ALA A 334 -0.72 -7.39 -12.66
N LYS A 335 -1.43 -8.11 -11.76
CA LYS A 335 -1.94 -9.46 -12.02
C LYS A 335 -3.02 -9.45 -13.12
N LEU A 336 -3.93 -8.49 -13.09
CA LEU A 336 -4.94 -8.31 -14.12
C LEU A 336 -4.31 -8.00 -15.49
N ALA A 337 -3.32 -7.08 -15.53
CA ALA A 337 -2.62 -6.77 -16.78
C ALA A 337 -1.85 -7.97 -17.35
N TYR A 338 -1.32 -8.83 -16.49
CA TYR A 338 -0.65 -10.06 -16.92
C TYR A 338 -1.64 -11.08 -17.46
N ALA A 339 -2.78 -11.32 -16.76
CA ALA A 339 -3.78 -12.29 -17.17
C ALA A 339 -4.63 -11.80 -18.38
N HIS A 340 -4.84 -10.49 -18.50
CA HIS A 340 -5.60 -9.82 -19.53
C HIS A 340 -4.74 -8.74 -20.19
N PRO A 341 -3.95 -9.07 -21.23
CA PRO A 341 -2.91 -8.21 -21.78
C PRO A 341 -3.41 -6.91 -22.43
N SER A 342 -4.72 -6.72 -22.61
CA SER A 342 -5.30 -5.47 -23.08
C SER A 342 -6.52 -5.05 -22.28
N ILE A 343 -6.82 -3.76 -22.29
CA ILE A 343 -8.01 -3.18 -21.65
C ILE A 343 -9.29 -3.75 -22.25
N ASP A 344 -9.28 -4.02 -23.57
CA ASP A 344 -10.44 -4.57 -24.29
C ASP A 344 -10.71 -6.02 -23.82
N ALA A 345 -9.66 -6.86 -23.74
CA ALA A 345 -9.77 -8.23 -23.20
C ALA A 345 -10.22 -8.24 -21.73
N LEU A 346 -9.79 -7.25 -20.93
CA LEU A 346 -10.23 -7.10 -19.55
C LEU A 346 -11.70 -6.67 -19.45
N ALA A 347 -12.14 -5.78 -20.34
CA ALA A 347 -13.51 -5.27 -20.36
C ALA A 347 -14.53 -6.35 -20.78
N GLU A 348 -14.12 -7.32 -21.60
CA GLU A 348 -14.96 -8.45 -22.05
C GLU A 348 -14.95 -9.63 -21.06
N ALA A 349 -14.07 -9.62 -20.05
CA ALA A 349 -13.91 -10.74 -19.12
C ALA A 349 -15.12 -10.86 -18.18
N THR A 350 -15.62 -12.09 -18.01
CA THR A 350 -16.68 -12.38 -17.03
C THR A 350 -16.12 -12.53 -15.62
N VAL A 351 -17.00 -12.50 -14.61
CA VAL A 351 -16.62 -12.72 -13.20
C VAL A 351 -15.87 -14.06 -13.04
N GLU A 352 -16.36 -15.11 -13.68
CA GLU A 352 -15.78 -16.46 -13.61
C GLU A 352 -14.37 -16.52 -14.20
N VAL A 353 -14.14 -15.82 -15.31
CA VAL A 353 -12.82 -15.72 -15.96
C VAL A 353 -11.85 -14.93 -15.08
N LEU A 354 -12.28 -13.79 -14.54
CA LEU A 354 -11.45 -12.98 -13.66
C LEU A 354 -11.05 -13.73 -12.38
N MET A 355 -11.95 -14.53 -11.80
CA MET A 355 -11.67 -15.35 -10.61
C MET A 355 -10.63 -16.45 -10.85
N GLN A 356 -10.26 -16.76 -12.07
CA GLN A 356 -9.16 -17.70 -12.37
C GLN A 356 -7.79 -17.07 -12.13
N THR A 357 -7.72 -15.73 -12.04
CA THR A 357 -6.49 -15.01 -11.73
C THR A 357 -6.20 -15.08 -10.23
N ASP A 358 -4.96 -15.39 -9.86
CA ASP A 358 -4.54 -15.52 -8.47
C ASP A 358 -4.81 -14.25 -7.65
N GLU A 359 -5.29 -14.41 -6.42
CA GLU A 359 -5.73 -13.35 -5.48
C GLU A 359 -6.95 -12.53 -5.95
N ILE A 360 -7.63 -12.88 -7.03
CA ILE A 360 -8.86 -12.22 -7.46
C ILE A 360 -10.06 -13.05 -7.02
N GLY A 361 -10.71 -12.60 -5.94
CA GLY A 361 -11.97 -13.15 -5.48
C GLY A 361 -13.18 -12.49 -6.14
N GLU A 362 -14.35 -13.05 -5.91
CA GLU A 362 -15.63 -12.62 -6.48
C GLU A 362 -15.88 -11.09 -6.31
N LYS A 363 -15.57 -10.53 -5.15
CA LYS A 363 -15.77 -9.09 -4.86
C LYS A 363 -14.95 -8.19 -5.80
N ILE A 364 -13.70 -8.55 -6.08
CA ILE A 364 -12.83 -7.78 -6.98
C ILE A 364 -13.29 -8.00 -8.43
N ALA A 365 -13.57 -9.24 -8.80
CA ALA A 365 -14.04 -9.58 -10.15
C ALA A 365 -15.33 -8.83 -10.50
N ARG A 366 -16.34 -8.80 -9.61
CA ARG A 366 -17.55 -8.00 -9.79
C ARG A 366 -17.25 -6.52 -9.94
N SER A 367 -16.37 -5.95 -9.10
CA SER A 367 -15.98 -4.53 -9.21
C SER A 367 -15.36 -4.19 -10.57
N VAL A 368 -14.63 -5.10 -11.19
CA VAL A 368 -14.06 -4.91 -12.53
C VAL A 368 -15.16 -4.95 -13.59
N VAL A 369 -16.04 -5.94 -13.54
CA VAL A 369 -17.17 -6.07 -14.49
C VAL A 369 -18.09 -4.86 -14.39
N ASP A 370 -18.48 -4.45 -13.17
CA ASP A 370 -19.34 -3.28 -12.93
C ASP A 370 -18.71 -1.99 -13.45
N PHE A 371 -17.39 -1.84 -13.27
CA PHE A 371 -16.67 -0.67 -13.78
C PHE A 371 -16.77 -0.57 -15.32
N PHE A 372 -16.59 -1.65 -16.04
CA PHE A 372 -16.68 -1.65 -17.50
C PHE A 372 -18.12 -1.71 -18.03
N ALA A 373 -19.11 -2.09 -17.21
CA ALA A 373 -20.53 -1.97 -17.56
C ALA A 373 -21.04 -0.51 -17.51
N GLU A 374 -20.39 0.37 -16.75
CA GLU A 374 -20.80 1.76 -16.62
C GLU A 374 -20.39 2.59 -17.86
N ALA A 375 -21.37 3.15 -18.56
CA ALA A 375 -21.16 3.88 -19.83
C ALA A 375 -20.18 5.06 -19.72
N ARG A 376 -20.16 5.76 -18.58
CA ARG A 376 -19.23 6.88 -18.34
C ARG A 376 -17.79 6.40 -18.22
N ASN A 377 -17.56 5.24 -17.58
CA ASN A 377 -16.24 4.62 -17.51
C ASN A 377 -15.77 4.18 -18.88
N GLN A 378 -16.64 3.59 -19.70
CA GLN A 378 -16.34 3.19 -21.08
C GLN A 378 -15.94 4.42 -21.91
N THR A 379 -16.68 5.54 -21.80
CA THR A 379 -16.37 6.79 -22.48
C THR A 379 -15.00 7.33 -22.05
N MET A 380 -14.74 7.40 -20.74
CA MET A 380 -13.46 7.85 -20.19
C MET A 380 -12.29 6.98 -20.69
N VAL A 381 -12.43 5.66 -20.64
CA VAL A 381 -11.40 4.72 -21.12
C VAL A 381 -11.16 4.89 -22.62
N SER A 382 -12.23 5.04 -23.43
CA SER A 382 -12.11 5.28 -24.88
C SER A 382 -11.38 6.59 -25.20
N ARG A 383 -11.65 7.67 -24.46
CA ARG A 383 -10.93 8.94 -24.59
C ARG A 383 -9.46 8.81 -24.19
N LEU A 384 -9.16 8.15 -23.07
CA LEU A 384 -7.77 7.89 -22.66
C LEU A 384 -7.02 7.07 -23.71
N LYS A 385 -7.67 6.06 -24.31
CA LYS A 385 -7.12 5.28 -25.42
C LYS A 385 -6.85 6.16 -26.65
N ALA A 386 -7.77 7.06 -27.00
CA ALA A 386 -7.62 8.00 -28.12
C ALA A 386 -6.47 9.00 -27.91
N HIS A 387 -6.18 9.38 -26.65
CA HIS A 387 -5.02 10.20 -26.30
C HIS A 387 -3.68 9.44 -26.37
N GLY A 388 -3.70 8.12 -26.57
CA GLY A 388 -2.50 7.30 -26.78
C GLY A 388 -1.90 6.69 -25.51
N LEU A 389 -2.67 6.54 -24.42
CA LEU A 389 -2.22 5.82 -23.24
C LEU A 389 -2.00 4.34 -23.57
N GLN A 390 -1.04 3.72 -22.88
CA GLN A 390 -0.77 2.28 -23.02
C GLN A 390 -1.94 1.47 -22.45
N MET A 391 -2.81 0.98 -23.33
CA MET A 391 -4.00 0.19 -22.96
C MET A 391 -3.79 -1.32 -23.17
N ALA A 392 -2.56 -1.72 -23.43
CA ALA A 392 -2.14 -3.10 -23.56
C ALA A 392 -0.70 -3.24 -23.07
N VAL A 393 -0.30 -4.46 -22.75
CA VAL A 393 1.10 -4.81 -22.53
C VAL A 393 1.84 -4.60 -23.84
N ALA A 394 2.95 -3.84 -23.82
CA ALA A 394 3.75 -3.61 -25.02
C ALA A 394 4.33 -4.93 -25.52
N GLU A 395 4.31 -5.14 -26.84
CA GLU A 395 4.92 -6.32 -27.46
C GLU A 395 6.42 -6.46 -27.13
N SER A 396 7.10 -5.35 -26.82
CA SER A 396 8.51 -5.32 -26.42
C SER A 396 8.76 -5.72 -24.97
N ASP A 397 7.74 -5.71 -24.09
CA ASP A 397 7.86 -6.24 -22.72
C ASP A 397 7.64 -7.76 -22.71
N ASP A 398 7.29 -8.36 -23.84
CA ASP A 398 7.12 -9.79 -24.08
C ASP A 398 8.31 -10.36 -24.88
N ASP A 399 9.54 -9.86 -24.69
CA ASP A 399 10.78 -10.48 -25.19
C ASP A 399 11.05 -11.89 -24.62
N GLY A 400 10.03 -12.52 -24.05
CA GLY A 400 10.01 -13.91 -23.68
C GLY A 400 9.18 -14.71 -24.67
N VAL A 401 9.85 -15.48 -25.52
CA VAL A 401 9.28 -16.51 -26.40
C VAL A 401 8.13 -17.21 -25.70
N ARG A 402 6.89 -16.91 -26.12
CA ARG A 402 5.73 -17.73 -25.75
C ARG A 402 5.77 -18.98 -26.62
N SER A 403 6.06 -20.09 -26.02
CA SER A 403 5.92 -21.38 -26.66
C SER A 403 4.96 -22.26 -25.83
N ASP A 404 4.38 -23.25 -26.48
CA ASP A 404 3.57 -24.26 -25.81
C ASP A 404 4.41 -25.49 -25.37
N GLU A 405 5.74 -25.36 -25.30
CA GLU A 405 6.68 -26.46 -25.02
C GLU A 405 6.47 -27.09 -23.65
N LEU A 406 6.04 -26.28 -22.66
CA LEU A 406 5.75 -26.75 -21.31
C LEU A 406 4.24 -26.96 -21.07
N LYS A 407 3.42 -26.94 -22.12
CA LYS A 407 1.97 -27.03 -21.99
C LYS A 407 1.53 -28.33 -21.33
N GLY A 408 0.76 -28.21 -20.28
CA GLY A 408 0.25 -29.32 -19.49
C GLY A 408 1.23 -29.86 -18.45
N LEU A 409 2.46 -29.38 -18.41
CA LEU A 409 3.47 -29.78 -17.42
C LEU A 409 3.40 -28.90 -16.17
N THR A 410 3.55 -29.55 -15.01
CA THR A 410 3.54 -28.89 -13.69
C THR A 410 4.92 -28.94 -13.07
N PHE A 411 5.44 -27.76 -12.72
CA PHE A 411 6.76 -27.60 -12.14
C PHE A 411 6.68 -27.21 -10.67
N VAL A 412 7.65 -27.67 -9.88
CA VAL A 412 7.97 -27.14 -8.55
C VAL A 412 9.40 -26.62 -8.60
N ILE A 413 9.64 -25.42 -8.07
CA ILE A 413 10.95 -24.79 -8.04
C ILE A 413 11.52 -24.84 -6.62
N SER A 414 12.77 -25.29 -6.48
CA SER A 414 13.44 -25.39 -5.18
C SER A 414 14.95 -25.18 -5.31
N GLY A 415 15.54 -24.46 -4.36
CA GLY A 415 16.97 -24.15 -4.37
C GLY A 415 17.26 -22.67 -4.69
N THR A 416 18.52 -22.32 -4.80
CA THR A 416 19.04 -21.04 -5.29
C THR A 416 19.59 -21.25 -6.69
N PHE A 417 19.43 -20.27 -7.55
CA PHE A 417 19.74 -20.35 -8.96
C PHE A 417 20.79 -19.30 -9.31
N ALA A 418 21.65 -19.58 -10.29
CA ALA A 418 22.75 -18.71 -10.69
C ALA A 418 22.33 -17.69 -11.75
N ARG A 419 21.46 -18.06 -12.70
CA ARG A 419 21.10 -17.23 -13.87
C ARG A 419 19.88 -16.36 -13.65
N TYR A 420 18.82 -16.94 -13.06
CA TYR A 420 17.54 -16.26 -12.85
C TYR A 420 17.08 -16.46 -11.40
N SER A 421 16.32 -15.50 -10.87
CA SER A 421 15.64 -15.67 -9.59
C SER A 421 14.52 -16.71 -9.68
N ARG A 422 14.04 -17.20 -8.54
CA ARG A 422 12.89 -18.12 -8.51
C ARG A 422 11.65 -17.57 -9.18
N ASP A 423 11.41 -16.27 -9.05
CA ASP A 423 10.23 -15.64 -9.61
C ASP A 423 10.37 -15.45 -11.12
N GLU A 424 11.58 -15.22 -11.63
CA GLU A 424 11.86 -15.24 -13.07
C GLU A 424 11.72 -16.63 -13.65
N TYR A 425 12.15 -17.70 -12.96
CA TYR A 425 11.89 -19.07 -13.41
C TYR A 425 10.40 -19.44 -13.43
N LYS A 426 9.60 -18.95 -12.46
CA LYS A 426 8.15 -19.12 -12.51
C LYS A 426 7.56 -18.45 -13.75
N GLN A 427 7.98 -17.22 -14.03
CA GLN A 427 7.56 -16.50 -15.24
C GLN A 427 7.96 -17.23 -16.52
N LEU A 428 9.18 -17.76 -16.60
CA LEU A 428 9.62 -18.55 -17.75
C LEU A 428 8.76 -19.80 -17.94
N ILE A 429 8.45 -20.55 -16.87
CA ILE A 429 7.57 -21.71 -16.94
C ILE A 429 6.19 -21.32 -17.47
N GLU A 430 5.60 -20.24 -16.93
CA GLU A 430 4.27 -19.77 -17.35
C GLU A 430 4.27 -19.22 -18.78
N ARG A 431 5.33 -18.51 -19.20
CA ARG A 431 5.52 -18.02 -20.58
C ARG A 431 5.57 -19.15 -21.62
N HIS A 432 6.07 -20.32 -21.24
CA HIS A 432 6.14 -21.49 -22.09
C HIS A 432 4.95 -22.47 -21.90
N GLY A 433 3.84 -22.03 -21.25
CA GLY A 433 2.60 -22.79 -21.11
C GLY A 433 2.59 -23.78 -19.95
N GLY A 434 3.64 -23.83 -19.10
CA GLY A 434 3.73 -24.68 -17.92
C GLY A 434 2.97 -24.12 -16.72
N ARG A 435 2.79 -24.95 -15.68
CA ARG A 435 2.15 -24.59 -14.41
C ARG A 435 3.14 -24.63 -13.26
N ASN A 436 3.09 -23.64 -12.38
CA ASN A 436 3.85 -23.62 -11.14
C ASN A 436 3.05 -24.17 -9.97
N ALA A 437 3.62 -25.09 -9.20
CA ALA A 437 3.05 -25.61 -7.96
C ALA A 437 3.96 -25.26 -6.76
N SER A 438 3.35 -24.97 -5.62
CA SER A 438 4.07 -24.63 -4.39
C SER A 438 4.64 -25.84 -3.67
N SER A 439 4.09 -27.05 -3.93
CA SER A 439 4.48 -28.30 -3.28
C SER A 439 4.48 -29.47 -4.25
N ILE A 440 5.39 -30.41 -4.04
CA ILE A 440 5.50 -31.65 -4.82
C ILE A 440 4.32 -32.58 -4.50
N SER A 441 3.65 -33.07 -5.53
CA SER A 441 2.53 -34.02 -5.46
C SER A 441 2.62 -35.03 -6.63
N GLY A 442 1.76 -36.02 -6.65
CA GLY A 442 1.65 -36.99 -7.79
C GLY A 442 1.25 -36.35 -9.13
N LYS A 443 0.94 -35.05 -9.15
CA LYS A 443 0.64 -34.27 -10.36
C LYS A 443 1.80 -33.37 -10.80
N THR A 444 2.96 -33.46 -10.13
CA THR A 444 4.16 -32.69 -10.45
C THR A 444 5.00 -33.46 -11.44
N ASP A 445 5.28 -32.90 -12.61
CA ASP A 445 6.08 -33.52 -13.65
C ASP A 445 7.56 -33.30 -13.44
N TYR A 446 7.94 -32.08 -13.05
CA TYR A 446 9.33 -31.68 -12.87
C TYR A 446 9.58 -30.92 -11.57
N LEU A 447 10.74 -31.19 -10.98
CA LEU A 447 11.32 -30.36 -9.91
C LEU A 447 12.53 -29.63 -10.47
N LEU A 448 12.40 -28.30 -10.70
CA LEU A 448 13.51 -27.45 -11.05
C LEU A 448 14.35 -27.22 -9.79
N ALA A 449 15.53 -27.81 -9.79
CA ALA A 449 16.42 -27.93 -8.65
C ALA A 449 17.63 -27.00 -8.82
N GLY A 450 17.70 -25.94 -8.01
CA GLY A 450 18.88 -25.10 -7.86
C GLY A 450 19.80 -25.60 -6.74
N GLU A 451 20.91 -24.89 -6.54
CA GLU A 451 21.81 -25.15 -5.41
C GLU A 451 21.09 -25.01 -4.07
N ASN A 452 21.58 -25.75 -3.05
CA ASN A 452 21.03 -25.74 -1.69
C ASN A 452 19.53 -26.09 -1.59
N MET A 453 19.05 -26.96 -2.47
CA MET A 453 17.71 -27.50 -2.37
C MET A 453 17.53 -28.28 -1.05
N GLY A 454 16.41 -28.04 -0.35
CA GLY A 454 16.12 -28.70 0.92
C GLY A 454 15.93 -30.21 0.77
N PRO A 455 16.59 -31.03 1.65
CA PRO A 455 16.62 -32.50 1.52
C PRO A 455 15.20 -33.14 1.56
N ALA A 456 14.25 -32.51 2.24
CA ALA A 456 12.87 -32.99 2.32
C ALA A 456 12.12 -32.96 0.97
N LYS A 457 12.43 -31.97 0.11
CA LYS A 457 11.84 -31.88 -1.23
C LYS A 457 12.48 -32.90 -2.18
N LEU A 458 13.80 -33.10 -2.06
CA LEU A 458 14.50 -34.12 -2.84
C LEU A 458 13.93 -35.50 -2.56
N ALA A 459 13.89 -35.91 -1.29
CA ALA A 459 13.34 -37.20 -0.85
C ALA A 459 11.87 -37.40 -1.29
N LYS A 460 11.09 -36.31 -1.28
CA LYS A 460 9.69 -36.38 -1.74
C LYS A 460 9.57 -36.53 -3.26
N ALA A 461 10.43 -35.87 -4.02
CA ALA A 461 10.49 -36.01 -5.48
C ALA A 461 10.89 -37.44 -5.88
N GLU A 462 11.93 -37.99 -5.26
CA GLU A 462 12.38 -39.37 -5.46
C GLU A 462 11.27 -40.39 -5.14
N LYS A 463 10.58 -40.22 -4.00
CA LYS A 463 9.48 -41.10 -3.57
C LYS A 463 8.31 -41.09 -4.54
N LEU A 464 8.04 -39.94 -5.22
CA LEU A 464 6.91 -39.77 -6.15
C LEU A 464 7.35 -39.92 -7.62
N GLY A 465 8.62 -40.20 -7.91
CA GLY A 465 9.13 -40.37 -9.27
C GLY A 465 9.13 -39.08 -10.10
N VAL A 466 9.15 -37.91 -9.43
CA VAL A 466 9.21 -36.60 -10.09
C VAL A 466 10.59 -36.37 -10.67
N LYS A 467 10.68 -36.02 -11.97
CA LYS A 467 11.97 -35.75 -12.62
C LYS A 467 12.62 -34.49 -12.10
N LEU A 468 13.92 -34.54 -11.80
CA LEU A 468 14.71 -33.37 -11.48
C LEU A 468 15.26 -32.76 -12.77
N LEU A 469 15.25 -31.40 -12.80
CA LEU A 469 15.92 -30.60 -13.82
C LEU A 469 16.83 -29.60 -13.13
N ASN A 470 18.06 -29.44 -13.62
CA ASN A 470 18.90 -28.32 -13.28
C ASN A 470 18.60 -27.10 -14.17
N GLU A 471 19.26 -25.93 -13.93
CA GLU A 471 19.06 -24.71 -14.71
C GLU A 471 19.32 -24.93 -16.21
N ASP A 472 20.41 -25.58 -16.57
CA ASP A 472 20.81 -25.80 -17.97
C ASP A 472 19.86 -26.75 -18.70
N GLU A 473 19.39 -27.78 -18.02
CA GLU A 473 18.39 -28.73 -18.55
C GLU A 473 17.05 -28.05 -18.77
N PHE A 474 16.63 -27.19 -17.84
CA PHE A 474 15.39 -26.42 -17.96
C PHE A 474 15.48 -25.43 -19.13
N LEU A 475 16.57 -24.68 -19.25
CA LEU A 475 16.75 -23.70 -20.34
C LEU A 475 16.78 -24.38 -21.70
N LYS A 476 17.43 -25.53 -21.81
CA LYS A 476 17.38 -26.35 -23.03
C LYS A 476 15.96 -26.83 -23.35
N LEU A 477 15.15 -27.15 -22.34
CA LEU A 477 13.78 -27.61 -22.51
C LEU A 477 12.87 -26.52 -23.10
N ILE A 478 13.19 -25.26 -22.87
CA ILE A 478 12.48 -24.08 -23.38
C ILE A 478 13.17 -23.40 -24.56
N GLY A 479 14.22 -24.03 -25.10
CA GLY A 479 14.91 -23.55 -26.30
C GLY A 479 15.83 -22.34 -26.10
N VAL A 480 16.30 -22.07 -24.87
CA VAL A 480 17.17 -20.94 -24.49
C VAL A 480 18.58 -21.41 -24.16
#